data_57fba47f01fcc84943055792a8353b97
#
_entry.id   57fba47f01fcc84943055792a8353b97
#
_cell.length_a   1.000
_cell.length_b   1.000
_cell.length_c   1.000
_cell.angle_alpha   90.00
_cell.angle_beta   90.00
_cell.angle_gamma   90.00
#
_symmetry.space_group_name_H-M   'P 1'
#
loop_
_entity.id
_entity.type
_entity.pdbx_description
1 polymer ?
#
loop_
_entity_poly.entity_id
_entity_poly.type
_entity_poly.pdbx_seq_one_letter_code
_entity_poly.pdbx_strand_id
1 'polypeptide(L)'
;MQANHFEKRTPIGVWVEIKNDRLAITSYTSEITFYDTFWEKPSDRKQTSIPQQIADFIAQSPANHLEEIAEFKQQKRKHVKFKKGDIFCFKLNRTQYGFGRVVLDIYKVQKENIIPENHFWRFLFGRPVIIQFFVYASDTKNVAIEVLQQQKTMPSNVMMDNNLFYGEYEIIGNAPIPDEEYDFPINFEDDGFMLYGGPKYFLQWGLIQLGMSEAAFDERAKKLKTLTDNLDYNNRGNGISPQMYRKHRLAQMLSGEDLYWCDRDLRAPFNKAIKDEILTIFGLDPTASYAANCKKLYTIPLPSELKD
;
A
#
# COMPACT_ATOMS: atom_id res chain seq x y z
N MET A 1 -15.16 -23.95 -12.41
CA MET A 1 -13.78 -24.05 -12.91
C MET A 1 -12.85 -23.79 -11.74
N GLN A 2 -11.88 -24.65 -11.44
CA GLN A 2 -10.91 -24.40 -10.38
C GLN A 2 -9.77 -23.55 -10.93
N ALA A 3 -9.46 -22.44 -10.27
CA ALA A 3 -8.41 -21.49 -10.64
C ALA A 3 -7.06 -22.19 -10.94
N ASN A 4 -6.67 -23.16 -10.13
CA ASN A 4 -5.42 -23.94 -10.30
C ASN A 4 -5.31 -24.68 -11.63
N HIS A 5 -6.40 -24.91 -12.33
CA HIS A 5 -6.37 -25.58 -13.62
C HIS A 5 -5.96 -24.66 -14.74
N PHE A 6 -6.24 -23.37 -14.60
CA PHE A 6 -5.84 -22.32 -15.56
C PHE A 6 -4.40 -21.88 -15.36
N GLU A 7 -3.93 -21.80 -14.13
CA GLU A 7 -2.54 -21.43 -13.83
C GLU A 7 -1.51 -22.36 -14.47
N LYS A 8 -1.80 -23.65 -14.53
CA LYS A 8 -0.88 -24.64 -15.10
C LYS A 8 -0.85 -24.67 -16.63
N ARG A 9 -1.86 -24.11 -17.30
CA ARG A 9 -2.05 -24.25 -18.75
C ARG A 9 -2.01 -22.95 -19.52
N THR A 10 -2.26 -21.80 -18.86
CA THR A 10 -2.19 -20.49 -19.48
C THR A 10 -1.49 -19.53 -18.53
N PRO A 11 -0.62 -18.66 -19.04
CA PRO A 11 -0.02 -17.59 -18.22
C PRO A 11 -1.06 -16.56 -17.74
N ILE A 12 -2.32 -16.71 -18.11
CA ILE A 12 -3.44 -15.84 -17.76
C ILE A 12 -4.55 -16.72 -17.18
N GLY A 13 -4.56 -16.86 -15.87
CA GLY A 13 -5.69 -17.42 -15.13
C GLY A 13 -6.71 -16.32 -14.86
N VAL A 14 -7.99 -16.63 -14.98
CA VAL A 14 -9.08 -15.76 -14.55
C VAL A 14 -9.87 -16.47 -13.46
N TRP A 15 -10.20 -15.72 -12.44
CA TRP A 15 -11.11 -16.15 -11.39
C TRP A 15 -12.43 -15.41 -11.58
N VAL A 16 -13.53 -16.16 -11.58
CA VAL A 16 -14.88 -15.62 -11.63
C VAL A 16 -15.54 -15.83 -10.28
N GLU A 17 -15.87 -14.77 -9.61
CA GLU A 17 -16.61 -14.78 -8.36
C GLU A 17 -18.05 -14.34 -8.61
N ILE A 18 -19.00 -15.15 -8.20
CA ILE A 18 -20.42 -14.83 -8.26
C ILE A 18 -20.98 -14.93 -6.84
N LYS A 19 -21.28 -13.81 -6.24
CA LYS A 19 -21.99 -13.69 -4.96
C LYS A 19 -23.45 -13.27 -5.20
N ASN A 20 -24.21 -13.16 -4.12
CA ASN A 20 -25.64 -12.78 -4.24
C ASN A 20 -25.84 -11.41 -4.86
N ASP A 21 -24.90 -10.49 -4.64
CA ASP A 21 -24.94 -9.09 -5.02
C ASP A 21 -23.83 -8.67 -5.97
N ARG A 22 -22.94 -9.61 -6.37
CA ARG A 22 -21.73 -9.25 -7.13
C ARG A 22 -21.34 -10.31 -8.15
N LEU A 23 -20.89 -9.83 -9.32
CA LEU A 23 -20.11 -10.62 -10.28
C LEU A 23 -18.77 -9.91 -10.48
N ALA A 24 -17.66 -10.60 -10.19
CA ALA A 24 -16.34 -10.09 -10.44
C ALA A 24 -15.51 -11.09 -11.28
N ILE A 25 -14.71 -10.56 -12.19
CA ILE A 25 -13.74 -11.34 -12.97
C ILE A 25 -12.36 -10.74 -12.71
N THR A 26 -11.49 -11.55 -12.08
CA THR A 26 -10.17 -11.13 -11.61
C THR A 26 -9.10 -11.93 -12.33
N SER A 27 -8.03 -11.28 -12.76
CA SER A 27 -6.82 -11.96 -13.20
C SER A 27 -6.14 -12.59 -11.98
N TYR A 28 -5.91 -13.89 -12.05
CA TYR A 28 -5.26 -14.62 -10.96
C TYR A 28 -3.78 -14.22 -10.80
N THR A 29 -3.12 -13.95 -11.91
CA THR A 29 -1.69 -13.64 -11.93
C THR A 29 -1.37 -12.23 -11.45
N SER A 30 -2.21 -11.25 -11.83
CA SER A 30 -2.01 -9.83 -11.49
C SER A 30 -2.89 -9.36 -10.34
N GLU A 31 -3.79 -10.21 -9.83
CA GLU A 31 -4.82 -9.88 -8.84
C GLU A 31 -5.70 -8.68 -9.23
N ILE A 32 -5.74 -8.35 -10.53
CA ILE A 32 -6.56 -7.25 -11.02
C ILE A 32 -7.96 -7.75 -11.31
N THR A 33 -8.94 -7.16 -10.66
CA THR A 33 -10.34 -7.29 -11.04
C THR A 33 -10.57 -6.40 -12.25
N PHE A 34 -10.75 -7.00 -13.42
CA PHE A 34 -10.96 -6.28 -14.66
C PHE A 34 -12.42 -6.17 -15.06
N TYR A 35 -13.31 -6.85 -14.36
CA TYR A 35 -14.75 -6.68 -14.44
C TYR A 35 -15.35 -6.85 -13.06
N ASP A 36 -16.13 -5.88 -12.64
CA ASP A 36 -16.81 -5.87 -11.34
C ASP A 36 -18.17 -5.19 -11.51
N THR A 37 -19.23 -5.88 -11.13
CA THR A 37 -20.57 -5.34 -11.15
C THR A 37 -21.34 -5.80 -9.92
N PHE A 38 -22.22 -4.92 -9.42
CA PHE A 38 -23.06 -5.19 -8.29
C PHE A 38 -24.53 -5.15 -8.74
N TRP A 39 -25.33 -5.97 -8.09
CA TRP A 39 -26.78 -5.92 -8.21
C TRP A 39 -27.35 -5.20 -6.99
N GLU A 40 -28.27 -4.27 -7.23
CA GLU A 40 -28.93 -3.55 -6.13
C GLU A 40 -29.75 -4.48 -5.24
N LYS A 41 -30.30 -5.55 -5.83
CA LYS A 41 -31.05 -6.57 -5.11
C LYS A 41 -30.64 -7.97 -5.55
N PRO A 42 -30.62 -8.96 -4.63
CA PRO A 42 -30.31 -10.35 -4.97
C PRO A 42 -31.22 -10.95 -6.07
N SER A 43 -32.46 -10.41 -6.20
CA SER A 43 -33.41 -10.80 -7.26
C SER A 43 -32.92 -10.44 -8.65
N ASP A 44 -32.12 -9.38 -8.79
CA ASP A 44 -31.69 -8.86 -10.09
C ASP A 44 -30.65 -9.79 -10.73
N ARG A 45 -29.98 -10.60 -9.92
CA ARG A 45 -29.09 -11.68 -10.39
C ARG A 45 -29.79 -12.64 -11.36
N LYS A 46 -31.06 -12.95 -11.10
CA LYS A 46 -31.83 -13.89 -11.95
C LYS A 46 -32.17 -13.27 -13.30
N GLN A 47 -32.20 -11.96 -13.39
CA GLN A 47 -32.51 -11.21 -14.60
C GLN A 47 -31.26 -10.88 -15.42
N THR A 48 -30.08 -10.97 -14.81
CA THR A 48 -28.82 -10.59 -15.46
C THR A 48 -28.25 -11.76 -16.24
N SER A 49 -28.24 -11.65 -17.55
CA SER A 49 -27.62 -12.60 -18.43
C SER A 49 -26.10 -12.47 -18.43
N ILE A 50 -25.36 -13.48 -17.93
CA ILE A 50 -23.90 -13.52 -18.00
C ILE A 50 -23.39 -13.33 -19.44
N PRO A 51 -23.97 -13.99 -20.49
CA PRO A 51 -23.58 -13.71 -21.87
C PRO A 51 -23.71 -12.26 -22.26
N GLN A 52 -24.77 -11.56 -21.83
CA GLN A 52 -24.95 -10.15 -22.12
C GLN A 52 -23.86 -9.29 -21.44
N GLN A 53 -23.54 -9.56 -20.19
CA GLN A 53 -22.48 -8.86 -19.50
C GLN A 53 -21.11 -9.06 -20.17
N ILE A 54 -20.84 -10.26 -20.66
CA ILE A 54 -19.63 -10.53 -21.44
C ILE A 54 -19.65 -9.75 -22.75
N ALA A 55 -20.78 -9.69 -23.43
CA ALA A 55 -20.93 -8.91 -24.68
C ALA A 55 -20.72 -7.42 -24.42
N ASP A 56 -21.31 -6.87 -23.36
CA ASP A 56 -21.13 -5.48 -22.93
C ASP A 56 -19.66 -5.19 -22.56
N PHE A 57 -19.01 -6.12 -21.87
CA PHE A 57 -17.59 -6.03 -21.57
C PHE A 57 -16.74 -5.97 -22.85
N ILE A 58 -17.04 -6.81 -23.84
CA ILE A 58 -16.34 -6.81 -25.12
C ILE A 58 -16.60 -5.50 -25.87
N ALA A 59 -17.85 -5.05 -25.92
CA ALA A 59 -18.23 -3.81 -26.61
C ALA A 59 -17.56 -2.55 -26.00
N GLN A 60 -17.34 -2.55 -24.70
CA GLN A 60 -16.66 -1.46 -23.98
C GLN A 60 -15.12 -1.58 -24.02
N SER A 61 -14.58 -2.63 -24.61
CA SER A 61 -13.13 -2.81 -24.72
C SER A 61 -12.54 -1.83 -25.74
N PRO A 62 -11.33 -1.26 -25.46
CA PRO A 62 -10.64 -0.43 -26.44
C PRO A 62 -10.37 -1.20 -27.74
N ALA A 63 -10.33 -0.51 -28.86
CA ALA A 63 -10.11 -1.14 -30.18
C ALA A 63 -8.80 -1.95 -30.24
N ASN A 64 -7.77 -1.51 -29.54
CA ASN A 64 -6.45 -2.16 -29.46
C ASN A 64 -6.35 -3.22 -28.36
N HIS A 65 -7.44 -3.57 -27.67
CA HIS A 65 -7.39 -4.46 -26.50
C HIS A 65 -6.80 -5.85 -26.81
N LEU A 66 -7.13 -6.41 -27.98
CA LEU A 66 -6.58 -7.70 -28.40
C LEU A 66 -5.09 -7.62 -28.73
N GLU A 67 -4.63 -6.50 -29.27
CA GLU A 67 -3.20 -6.24 -29.51
C GLU A 67 -2.46 -6.13 -28.18
N GLU A 68 -2.98 -5.37 -27.22
CA GLU A 68 -2.41 -5.28 -25.87
C GLU A 68 -2.30 -6.65 -25.18
N ILE A 69 -3.33 -7.51 -25.34
CA ILE A 69 -3.29 -8.89 -24.82
C ILE A 69 -2.20 -9.71 -25.53
N ALA A 70 -2.07 -9.57 -26.85
CA ALA A 70 -1.05 -10.29 -27.61
C ALA A 70 0.36 -9.86 -27.22
N GLU A 71 0.58 -8.56 -27.04
CA GLU A 71 1.84 -8.01 -26.54
C GLU A 71 2.14 -8.52 -25.12
N PHE A 72 1.16 -8.47 -24.23
CA PHE A 72 1.31 -8.98 -22.85
C PHE A 72 1.69 -10.46 -22.81
N LYS A 73 1.08 -11.29 -23.67
CA LYS A 73 1.44 -12.72 -23.79
C LYS A 73 2.88 -12.96 -24.25
N GLN A 74 3.44 -12.03 -24.99
CA GLN A 74 4.82 -12.11 -25.51
C GLN A 74 5.84 -11.49 -24.54
N GLN A 75 5.37 -10.74 -23.56
CA GLN A 75 6.26 -10.12 -22.57
C GLN A 75 7.01 -11.18 -21.77
N LYS A 76 8.31 -11.04 -21.74
CA LYS A 76 9.16 -11.81 -20.85
C LYS A 76 9.31 -11.06 -19.54
N ARG A 77 9.30 -11.79 -18.43
CA ARG A 77 9.63 -11.22 -17.12
C ARG A 77 10.96 -10.51 -17.21
N LYS A 78 10.99 -9.24 -16.82
CA LYS A 78 12.19 -8.44 -16.73
C LYS A 78 12.70 -8.51 -15.30
N HIS A 79 13.97 -8.34 -15.10
CA HIS A 79 14.55 -8.10 -13.78
C HIS A 79 14.91 -6.61 -13.70
N VAL A 80 13.92 -5.81 -13.33
CA VAL A 80 14.06 -4.36 -13.28
C VAL A 80 14.67 -3.96 -11.95
N LYS A 81 15.71 -3.13 -12.01
CA LYS A 81 16.24 -2.45 -10.83
C LYS A 81 15.39 -1.20 -10.60
N PHE A 82 15.02 -0.98 -9.37
CA PHE A 82 14.29 0.22 -8.95
C PHE A 82 14.97 0.83 -7.74
N LYS A 83 14.67 2.09 -7.49
CA LYS A 83 15.23 2.86 -6.38
C LYS A 83 14.22 3.87 -5.84
N LYS A 84 14.54 4.45 -4.72
CA LYS A 84 13.79 5.56 -4.10
C LYS A 84 13.54 6.69 -5.11
N GLY A 85 12.33 7.22 -5.12
CA GLY A 85 11.90 8.28 -6.03
C GLY A 85 11.52 7.80 -7.43
N ASP A 86 11.74 6.51 -7.78
CA ASP A 86 11.26 6.01 -9.05
C ASP A 86 9.76 6.13 -9.16
N ILE A 87 9.31 6.75 -10.23
CA ILE A 87 7.90 6.90 -10.59
C ILE A 87 7.56 5.82 -11.59
N PHE A 88 6.47 5.14 -11.34
CA PHE A 88 6.01 4.02 -12.14
C PHE A 88 4.56 4.18 -12.58
N CYS A 89 4.22 3.55 -13.70
CA CYS A 89 2.84 3.41 -14.14
C CYS A 89 2.43 1.93 -14.20
N PHE A 90 1.14 1.70 -14.13
CA PHE A 90 0.53 0.38 -14.24
C PHE A 90 -0.85 0.47 -14.87
N LYS A 91 -1.29 -0.59 -15.50
CA LYS A 91 -2.65 -0.67 -16.03
C LYS A 91 -3.64 -0.74 -14.86
N LEU A 92 -4.41 0.33 -14.66
CA LEU A 92 -5.43 0.42 -13.61
C LEU A 92 -6.67 -0.39 -14.01
N ASN A 93 -7.12 -0.18 -15.24
CA ASN A 93 -8.18 -0.92 -15.90
C ASN A 93 -7.88 -1.01 -17.40
N ARG A 94 -8.86 -1.43 -18.23
CA ARG A 94 -8.65 -1.63 -19.67
C ARG A 94 -8.28 -0.37 -20.43
N THR A 95 -8.75 0.78 -19.96
CA THR A 95 -8.62 2.07 -20.67
C THR A 95 -7.66 3.04 -19.97
N GLN A 96 -7.34 2.80 -18.70
CA GLN A 96 -6.62 3.78 -17.90
C GLN A 96 -5.37 3.19 -17.26
N TYR A 97 -4.41 4.07 -17.05
CA TYR A 97 -3.20 3.86 -16.28
C TYR A 97 -3.30 4.58 -14.93
N GLY A 98 -2.84 3.90 -13.89
CA GLY A 98 -2.54 4.51 -12.59
C GLY A 98 -1.04 4.75 -12.44
N PHE A 99 -0.67 5.56 -11.48
CA PHE A 99 0.72 5.97 -11.25
C PHE A 99 1.07 5.90 -9.78
N GLY A 100 2.35 5.72 -9.50
CA GLY A 100 2.86 5.73 -8.14
C GLY A 100 4.34 6.00 -8.09
N ARG A 101 4.87 6.04 -6.87
CA ARG A 101 6.31 6.22 -6.63
C ARG A 101 6.84 5.22 -5.60
N VAL A 102 8.10 4.86 -5.74
CA VAL A 102 8.85 4.10 -4.75
C VAL A 102 9.30 5.06 -3.65
N VAL A 103 8.84 4.83 -2.43
CA VAL A 103 9.19 5.67 -1.28
C VAL A 103 10.45 5.15 -0.59
N LEU A 104 10.55 3.85 -0.38
CA LEU A 104 11.70 3.24 0.27
C LEU A 104 11.80 1.74 -0.06
N ASP A 105 12.99 1.27 -0.39
CA ASP A 105 13.31 -0.15 -0.51
C ASP A 105 13.69 -0.70 0.87
N ILE A 106 12.74 -1.35 1.56
CA ILE A 106 12.98 -1.94 2.89
C ILE A 106 14.03 -3.06 2.80
N TYR A 107 14.00 -3.87 1.75
CA TYR A 107 14.96 -4.96 1.59
C TYR A 107 16.40 -4.43 1.51
N LYS A 108 16.62 -3.31 0.82
CA LYS A 108 17.91 -2.64 0.78
C LYS A 108 18.33 -2.13 2.15
N VAL A 109 17.41 -1.46 2.87
CA VAL A 109 17.63 -0.98 4.24
C VAL A 109 18.03 -2.12 5.19
N GLN A 110 17.39 -3.29 5.06
CA GLN A 110 17.74 -4.50 5.81
C GLN A 110 19.16 -4.98 5.46
N LYS A 111 19.47 -5.09 4.17
CA LYS A 111 20.72 -5.63 3.66
C LYS A 111 21.93 -4.76 4.02
N GLU A 112 21.77 -3.45 3.99
CA GLU A 112 22.81 -2.47 4.31
C GLU A 112 22.99 -2.21 5.81
N ASN A 113 22.23 -2.95 6.65
CA ASN A 113 22.27 -2.82 8.11
C ASN A 113 22.00 -1.39 8.62
N ILE A 114 21.15 -0.63 7.92
CA ILE A 114 20.75 0.72 8.30
C ILE A 114 19.88 0.71 9.56
N ILE A 115 19.08 -0.36 9.72
CA ILE A 115 18.22 -0.57 10.88
C ILE A 115 18.81 -1.64 11.80
N PRO A 116 18.56 -1.55 13.12
CA PRO A 116 19.06 -2.53 14.10
C PRO A 116 18.44 -3.92 13.87
N GLU A 117 19.08 -4.96 14.41
CA GLU A 117 18.66 -6.35 14.23
C GLU A 117 17.25 -6.62 14.76
N ASN A 118 16.86 -5.93 15.83
CA ASN A 118 15.52 -6.03 16.43
C ASN A 118 14.50 -5.08 15.82
N HIS A 119 14.79 -4.44 14.67
CA HIS A 119 13.82 -3.59 14.01
C HIS A 119 12.70 -4.43 13.37
N PHE A 120 11.43 -3.99 13.53
CA PHE A 120 10.27 -4.71 13.02
C PHE A 120 10.39 -5.09 11.54
N TRP A 121 10.94 -4.21 10.72
CA TRP A 121 11.14 -4.50 9.31
C TRP A 121 12.09 -5.67 9.01
N ARG A 122 12.95 -6.08 9.97
CA ARG A 122 13.82 -7.28 9.81
C ARG A 122 13.02 -8.58 9.72
N PHE A 123 11.79 -8.59 10.24
CA PHE A 123 10.91 -9.75 10.26
C PHE A 123 9.96 -9.82 9.06
N LEU A 124 9.98 -8.82 8.19
CA LEU A 124 9.21 -8.85 6.95
C LEU A 124 9.84 -9.83 5.95
N PHE A 125 9.01 -10.75 5.46
CA PHE A 125 9.44 -11.75 4.49
C PHE A 125 9.58 -11.17 3.08
N GLY A 126 10.43 -11.80 2.26
CA GLY A 126 10.62 -11.49 0.86
C GLY A 126 11.37 -10.18 0.63
N ARG A 127 10.93 -9.38 -0.32
CA ARG A 127 11.52 -8.08 -0.66
C ARG A 127 10.46 -6.98 -0.53
N PRO A 128 10.21 -6.51 0.68
CA PRO A 128 9.23 -5.47 0.91
C PRO A 128 9.74 -4.11 0.41
N VAL A 129 8.84 -3.36 -0.20
CA VAL A 129 9.06 -1.99 -0.67
C VAL A 129 7.90 -1.12 -0.23
N ILE A 130 8.18 0.11 0.18
CA ILE A 130 7.15 1.10 0.46
C ILE A 130 6.90 1.88 -0.82
N ILE A 131 5.65 1.92 -1.22
CA ILE A 131 5.19 2.69 -2.36
C ILE A 131 4.07 3.65 -1.96
N GLN A 132 3.78 4.56 -2.88
CA GLN A 132 2.70 5.51 -2.76
C GLN A 132 2.06 5.71 -4.13
N PHE A 133 0.73 5.56 -4.22
CA PHE A 133 0.04 5.87 -5.47
C PHE A 133 -0.36 7.33 -5.52
N PHE A 134 -0.30 7.93 -6.70
CA PHE A 134 -0.93 9.21 -6.97
C PHE A 134 -2.44 9.00 -7.19
N VAL A 135 -3.26 9.87 -6.61
CA VAL A 135 -4.71 9.87 -6.86
C VAL A 135 -4.97 10.50 -8.23
N TYR A 136 -4.51 9.79 -9.24
CA TYR A 136 -4.53 10.24 -10.63
C TYR A 136 -4.60 9.03 -11.57
N ALA A 137 -5.37 9.19 -12.64
CA ALA A 137 -5.45 8.21 -13.73
C ALA A 137 -5.44 8.95 -15.07
N SER A 138 -4.90 8.29 -16.10
CA SER A 138 -4.83 8.81 -17.47
C SER A 138 -5.09 7.68 -18.47
N ASP A 139 -5.60 8.00 -19.64
CA ASP A 139 -5.73 7.07 -20.77
C ASP A 139 -4.38 6.75 -21.45
N THR A 140 -3.34 7.51 -21.10
CA THR A 140 -1.97 7.28 -21.58
C THR A 140 -0.99 7.11 -20.43
N LYS A 141 0.02 6.28 -20.65
CA LYS A 141 1.14 6.14 -19.70
C LYS A 141 2.17 7.29 -19.80
N ASN A 142 2.12 8.06 -20.87
CA ASN A 142 3.05 9.15 -21.14
C ASN A 142 2.56 10.43 -20.46
N VAL A 143 2.73 10.51 -19.13
CA VAL A 143 2.41 11.67 -18.31
C VAL A 143 3.70 12.30 -17.82
N ALA A 144 3.81 13.62 -17.91
CA ALA A 144 4.98 14.34 -17.40
C ALA A 144 5.12 14.16 -15.88
N ILE A 145 6.34 13.99 -15.42
CA ILE A 145 6.65 13.74 -14.00
C ILE A 145 6.17 14.91 -13.13
N GLU A 146 6.32 16.14 -13.61
CA GLU A 146 5.89 17.35 -12.92
C GLU A 146 4.38 17.39 -12.69
N VAL A 147 3.60 16.82 -13.61
CA VAL A 147 2.14 16.70 -13.44
C VAL A 147 1.83 15.71 -12.31
N LEU A 148 2.55 14.59 -12.26
CA LEU A 148 2.37 13.58 -11.22
C LEU A 148 2.78 14.09 -9.83
N GLN A 149 3.87 14.85 -9.75
CA GLN A 149 4.33 15.44 -8.48
C GLN A 149 3.33 16.42 -7.86
N GLN A 150 2.46 17.01 -8.67
CA GLN A 150 1.40 17.92 -8.19
C GLN A 150 0.14 17.20 -7.73
N GLN A 151 0.05 15.89 -7.95
CA GLN A 151 -1.13 15.13 -7.58
C GLN A 151 -1.14 14.77 -6.10
N LYS A 152 -2.35 14.71 -5.53
CA LYS A 152 -2.56 14.15 -4.21
C LYS A 152 -2.10 12.69 -4.20
N THR A 153 -1.49 12.26 -3.12
CA THR A 153 -1.06 10.88 -2.96
C THR A 153 -1.95 10.12 -1.99
N MET A 154 -2.07 8.83 -2.21
CA MET A 154 -2.61 7.92 -1.20
C MET A 154 -1.59 7.78 -0.05
N PRO A 155 -2.02 7.44 1.17
CA PRO A 155 -1.10 7.07 2.24
C PRO A 155 -0.15 5.97 1.78
N SER A 156 1.15 6.11 2.04
CA SER A 156 2.12 5.09 1.63
C SER A 156 1.88 3.75 2.33
N ASN A 157 2.26 2.66 1.70
CA ASN A 157 2.18 1.34 2.34
C ASN A 157 3.21 0.37 1.78
N VAL A 158 3.37 -0.74 2.48
CA VAL A 158 4.26 -1.82 2.07
C VAL A 158 3.59 -2.68 1.01
N MET A 159 4.36 -3.06 -0.01
CA MET A 159 4.03 -4.13 -0.93
C MET A 159 5.26 -5.01 -1.18
N MET A 160 5.05 -6.18 -1.79
CA MET A 160 6.15 -6.97 -2.33
C MET A 160 6.65 -6.35 -3.64
N ASP A 161 7.96 -6.43 -3.88
CA ASP A 161 8.60 -5.83 -5.06
C ASP A 161 8.23 -6.49 -6.40
N ASN A 162 7.53 -7.61 -6.39
CA ASN A 162 7.28 -8.45 -7.58
C ASN A 162 6.80 -7.64 -8.80
N ASN A 163 5.85 -6.73 -8.60
CA ASN A 163 5.28 -5.96 -9.71
C ASN A 163 6.30 -4.99 -10.33
N LEU A 164 7.19 -4.42 -9.50
CA LEU A 164 8.30 -3.59 -9.96
C LEU A 164 9.40 -4.45 -10.58
N PHE A 165 9.84 -5.47 -9.83
CA PHE A 165 10.97 -6.31 -10.22
C PHE A 165 10.74 -7.07 -11.51
N TYR A 166 9.51 -7.56 -11.75
CA TYR A 166 9.17 -8.26 -12.99
C TYR A 166 8.69 -7.32 -14.10
N GLY A 167 8.64 -6.01 -13.85
CA GLY A 167 8.31 -4.98 -14.83
C GLY A 167 6.82 -4.87 -15.18
N GLU A 168 5.95 -5.38 -14.31
CA GLU A 168 4.49 -5.13 -14.44
C GLU A 168 4.17 -3.67 -14.13
N TYR A 169 4.89 -3.09 -13.18
CA TYR A 169 4.93 -1.66 -12.94
C TYR A 169 6.11 -1.09 -13.72
N GLU A 170 5.81 -0.34 -14.79
CA GLU A 170 6.82 0.24 -15.66
C GLU A 170 7.36 1.53 -15.04
N ILE A 171 8.67 1.59 -14.81
CA ILE A 171 9.32 2.81 -14.34
C ILE A 171 9.36 3.80 -15.49
N ILE A 172 8.77 4.98 -15.30
CA ILE A 172 8.64 6.03 -16.31
C ILE A 172 9.50 7.26 -16.00
N GLY A 173 10.09 7.32 -14.81
CA GLY A 173 10.97 8.42 -14.42
C GLY A 173 11.41 8.31 -12.97
N ASN A 174 12.10 9.34 -12.50
CA ASN A 174 12.52 9.48 -11.10
C ASN A 174 12.40 10.94 -10.69
N ALA A 175 11.93 11.16 -9.47
CA ALA A 175 11.92 12.48 -8.86
C ALA A 175 12.25 12.36 -7.36
N PRO A 176 12.98 13.31 -6.78
CA PRO A 176 13.24 13.31 -5.35
C PRO A 176 11.95 13.47 -4.57
N ILE A 177 11.91 12.84 -3.40
CA ILE A 177 10.81 12.99 -2.44
C ILE A 177 11.27 13.99 -1.39
N PRO A 178 10.59 15.14 -1.24
CA PRO A 178 10.87 16.07 -0.16
C PRO A 178 10.73 15.43 1.22
N ASP A 179 11.54 15.82 2.18
CA ASP A 179 11.54 15.24 3.53
C ASP A 179 10.16 15.31 4.20
N GLU A 180 9.41 16.35 3.93
CA GLU A 180 8.08 16.59 4.49
C GLU A 180 7.00 15.66 3.92
N GLU A 181 7.26 15.03 2.77
CA GLU A 181 6.32 14.13 2.09
C GLU A 181 6.48 12.67 2.48
N TYR A 182 7.47 12.32 3.32
CA TYR A 182 7.57 10.96 3.82
C TYR A 182 6.43 10.65 4.78
N ASP A 183 5.49 9.84 4.31
CA ASP A 183 4.32 9.36 5.04
C ASP A 183 4.42 7.85 5.20
N PHE A 184 5.05 7.40 6.28
CA PHE A 184 5.18 5.97 6.57
C PHE A 184 4.01 5.45 7.39
N PRO A 185 3.62 4.18 7.22
CA PRO A 185 2.72 3.52 8.15
C PRO A 185 3.23 3.63 9.58
N ILE A 186 2.31 3.84 10.52
CA ILE A 186 2.59 3.89 11.96
C ILE A 186 2.05 2.62 12.58
N ASN A 187 2.95 1.80 13.11
CA ASN A 187 2.63 0.58 13.83
C ASN A 187 2.79 0.81 15.33
N PHE A 188 1.75 0.54 16.08
CA PHE A 188 1.79 0.52 17.53
C PHE A 188 1.19 -0.81 18.00
N GLU A 189 1.92 -1.54 18.80
CA GLU A 189 1.47 -2.84 19.31
C GLU A 189 1.89 -3.02 20.78
N ASP A 190 1.08 -3.77 21.50
CA ASP A 190 1.44 -4.38 22.77
C ASP A 190 1.61 -5.90 22.58
N ASP A 191 2.46 -6.52 23.37
CA ASP A 191 2.76 -7.96 23.39
C ASP A 191 3.18 -8.63 22.07
N GLY A 192 2.75 -8.13 20.90
CA GLY A 192 3.02 -8.78 19.60
C GLY A 192 4.50 -8.90 19.26
N PHE A 193 5.30 -7.92 19.65
CA PHE A 193 6.73 -7.91 19.39
C PHE A 193 7.58 -8.67 20.41
N MET A 194 7.02 -9.01 21.54
CA MET A 194 7.71 -9.81 22.57
C MET A 194 8.12 -11.20 22.09
N LEU A 195 7.37 -11.80 21.16
CA LEU A 195 7.71 -13.07 20.51
C LEU A 195 9.10 -13.05 19.85
N TYR A 196 9.60 -11.86 19.53
CA TYR A 196 10.90 -11.65 18.89
C TYR A 196 11.93 -11.03 19.86
N GLY A 197 11.67 -11.08 21.19
CA GLY A 197 12.55 -10.50 22.21
C GLY A 197 12.50 -8.97 22.32
N GLY A 198 11.47 -8.36 21.77
CA GLY A 198 11.23 -6.93 21.82
C GLY A 198 10.57 -6.45 23.12
N PRO A 199 10.39 -5.14 23.31
CA PRO A 199 9.68 -4.57 24.43
C PRO A 199 8.18 -4.84 24.36
N LYS A 200 7.49 -4.76 25.54
CA LYS A 200 6.05 -5.00 25.60
C LYS A 200 5.26 -4.03 24.73
N TYR A 201 5.57 -2.74 24.83
CA TYR A 201 4.99 -1.72 23.96
C TYR A 201 6.03 -1.24 22.96
N PHE A 202 5.68 -1.20 21.69
CA PHE A 202 6.55 -0.62 20.71
C PHE A 202 5.77 0.24 19.70
N LEU A 203 6.46 1.26 19.22
CA LEU A 203 6.03 2.12 18.13
C LEU A 203 7.04 2.00 16.99
N GLN A 204 6.56 1.70 15.80
CA GLN A 204 7.37 1.76 14.59
C GLN A 204 6.72 2.74 13.59
N TRP A 205 7.50 3.73 13.19
CA TRP A 205 7.11 4.74 12.20
C TRP A 205 8.26 4.91 11.22
N GLY A 206 8.16 4.30 10.06
CA GLY A 206 9.28 4.27 9.13
C GLY A 206 10.52 3.62 9.73
N LEU A 207 11.65 4.33 9.71
CA LEU A 207 12.91 3.91 10.33
C LEU A 207 12.93 4.10 11.86
N ILE A 208 12.00 4.92 12.38
CA ILE A 208 11.86 5.10 13.83
C ILE A 208 11.28 3.83 14.44
N GLN A 209 11.96 3.28 15.43
CA GLN A 209 11.40 2.24 16.27
C GLN A 209 11.77 2.54 17.73
N LEU A 210 10.75 2.66 18.56
CA LEU A 210 10.87 2.94 19.98
C LEU A 210 10.13 1.87 20.76
N GLY A 211 10.70 1.46 21.88
CA GLY A 211 10.10 0.48 22.74
C GLY A 211 10.12 0.92 24.21
N MET A 212 9.17 0.43 25.00
CA MET A 212 9.15 0.67 26.44
C MET A 212 8.49 -0.49 27.19
N SER A 213 8.82 -0.57 28.49
CA SER A 213 8.17 -1.50 29.41
C SER A 213 6.74 -1.05 29.73
N GLU A 214 5.93 -1.98 30.22
CA GLU A 214 4.56 -1.69 30.68
C GLU A 214 4.54 -0.59 31.74
N ALA A 215 5.39 -0.69 32.76
CA ALA A 215 5.46 0.31 33.82
C ALA A 215 5.78 1.73 33.30
N ALA A 216 6.69 1.82 32.30
CA ALA A 216 7.04 3.11 31.72
C ALA A 216 5.90 3.66 30.84
N PHE A 217 5.19 2.78 30.11
CA PHE A 217 4.02 3.16 29.31
C PHE A 217 2.92 3.71 30.22
N ASP A 218 2.54 2.96 31.27
CA ASP A 218 1.50 3.33 32.20
C ASP A 218 1.80 4.65 32.92
N GLU A 219 3.05 4.85 33.35
CA GLU A 219 3.46 6.11 34.00
C GLU A 219 3.27 7.32 33.05
N ARG A 220 3.62 7.16 31.79
CA ARG A 220 3.47 8.24 30.81
C ARG A 220 2.02 8.45 30.40
N ALA A 221 1.26 7.37 30.19
CA ALA A 221 -0.14 7.42 29.84
C ALA A 221 -1.00 8.08 30.90
N LYS A 222 -0.74 7.84 32.20
CA LYS A 222 -1.45 8.48 33.32
C LYS A 222 -1.35 10.00 33.35
N LYS A 223 -0.35 10.59 32.70
CA LYS A 223 -0.18 12.05 32.58
C LYS A 223 -1.06 12.68 31.51
N LEU A 224 -1.59 11.85 30.63
CA LEU A 224 -2.42 12.25 29.48
C LEU A 224 -3.86 11.97 29.85
N LYS A 225 -4.63 13.00 30.15
CA LYS A 225 -6.00 12.89 30.70
C LYS A 225 -7.06 12.34 29.75
N THR A 226 -6.77 12.20 28.47
CA THR A 226 -7.76 11.97 27.44
C THR A 226 -7.98 10.51 27.08
N LEU A 227 -7.08 9.63 27.36
CA LEU A 227 -7.00 8.31 26.76
C LEU A 227 -7.34 7.14 27.65
N THR A 228 -7.26 7.32 28.95
CA THR A 228 -7.42 6.21 29.91
C THR A 228 -8.81 5.61 29.94
N ASP A 229 -9.83 6.29 29.41
CA ASP A 229 -11.22 5.87 29.65
C ASP A 229 -11.83 5.04 28.49
N ASN A 230 -11.27 5.04 27.28
CA ASN A 230 -11.94 4.39 26.14
C ASN A 230 -11.04 3.81 25.04
N LEU A 231 -9.75 3.64 25.26
CA LEU A 231 -8.87 3.21 24.18
C LEU A 231 -8.36 1.78 24.36
N ASP A 232 -8.89 0.95 23.52
CA ASP A 232 -8.22 -0.28 23.14
C ASP A 232 -6.98 0.08 22.33
N TYR A 233 -5.83 0.22 23.00
CA TYR A 233 -4.53 0.47 22.37
C TYR A 233 -4.10 -0.68 21.48
N ASN A 234 -4.71 -1.85 21.67
CA ASN A 234 -4.40 -3.04 20.93
C ASN A 234 -4.76 -2.86 19.46
N ASN A 235 -3.82 -3.12 18.58
CA ASN A 235 -4.03 -3.12 17.13
C ASN A 235 -4.41 -1.76 16.49
N ARG A 236 -3.88 -0.65 16.97
CA ARG A 236 -4.08 0.68 16.37
C ARG A 236 -3.03 1.04 15.31
N GLY A 237 -2.22 0.10 14.92
CA GLY A 237 -1.30 0.28 13.80
C GLY A 237 -1.93 -0.09 12.48
N ASN A 238 -1.48 0.53 11.40
CA ASN A 238 -1.68 -0.02 10.09
C ASN A 238 -0.77 -1.23 9.98
N GLY A 239 -1.32 -2.40 10.17
CA GLY A 239 -0.58 -3.63 10.00
C GLY A 239 0.09 -3.64 8.63
N ILE A 240 1.38 -3.91 8.59
CA ILE A 240 2.16 -3.99 7.35
C ILE A 240 1.73 -5.26 6.61
N SER A 241 0.59 -5.19 5.96
CA SER A 241 0.12 -6.27 5.10
C SER A 241 0.44 -5.93 3.65
N PRO A 242 1.24 -6.73 2.96
CA PRO A 242 1.48 -6.56 1.53
C PRO A 242 0.20 -6.58 0.67
N GLN A 243 -0.87 -7.14 1.24
CA GLN A 243 -2.15 -7.25 0.54
C GLN A 243 -2.98 -5.96 0.56
N MET A 244 -2.59 -4.98 1.36
CA MET A 244 -3.40 -3.78 1.59
C MET A 244 -3.28 -2.75 0.47
N TYR A 245 -2.17 -2.75 -0.29
CA TYR A 245 -1.96 -1.76 -1.35
C TYR A 245 -2.31 -2.33 -2.72
N ARG A 246 -3.59 -2.35 -3.05
CA ARG A 246 -4.11 -2.91 -4.30
C ARG A 246 -4.58 -1.83 -5.26
N LYS A 247 -4.44 -2.08 -6.55
CA LYS A 247 -4.86 -1.18 -7.63
C LYS A 247 -6.33 -0.76 -7.53
N HIS A 248 -7.23 -1.64 -7.08
CA HIS A 248 -8.65 -1.31 -6.94
C HIS A 248 -8.90 -0.18 -5.92
N ARG A 249 -8.02 -0.01 -4.92
CA ARG A 249 -8.15 1.13 -3.99
C ARG A 249 -7.96 2.46 -4.69
N LEU A 250 -7.02 2.56 -5.63
CA LEU A 250 -6.90 3.77 -6.44
C LEU A 250 -8.18 4.04 -7.24
N ALA A 251 -8.78 3.00 -7.83
CA ALA A 251 -10.05 3.17 -8.56
C ALA A 251 -11.18 3.67 -7.64
N GLN A 252 -11.29 3.13 -6.44
CA GLN A 252 -12.27 3.56 -5.44
C GLN A 252 -12.04 5.02 -5.03
N MET A 253 -10.80 5.41 -4.84
CA MET A 253 -10.47 6.80 -4.48
C MET A 253 -10.74 7.79 -5.61
N LEU A 254 -10.51 7.39 -6.85
CA LEU A 254 -10.86 8.18 -8.01
C LEU A 254 -12.38 8.36 -8.15
N SER A 255 -13.17 7.44 -7.60
CA SER A 255 -14.64 7.55 -7.52
C SER A 255 -15.15 8.31 -6.29
N GLY A 256 -14.27 8.85 -5.46
CA GLY A 256 -14.61 9.71 -4.33
C GLY A 256 -14.69 9.04 -2.96
N GLU A 257 -14.21 7.80 -2.84
CA GLU A 257 -14.10 7.14 -1.54
C GLU A 257 -12.98 7.76 -0.67
N ASP A 258 -13.03 7.51 0.63
CA ASP A 258 -12.05 8.04 1.58
C ASP A 258 -10.63 7.48 1.32
N LEU A 259 -9.63 8.32 1.56
CA LEU A 259 -8.21 7.96 1.52
C LEU A 259 -7.86 6.85 2.52
N TYR A 260 -8.50 6.85 3.66
CA TYR A 260 -8.24 5.95 4.77
C TYR A 260 -9.34 4.91 4.90
N TRP A 261 -9.19 3.82 4.19
CA TRP A 261 -10.12 2.69 4.18
C TRP A 261 -9.96 1.73 5.37
N CYS A 262 -8.90 1.91 6.17
CA CYS A 262 -8.64 1.11 7.36
C CYS A 262 -8.88 1.96 8.62
N ASP A 263 -9.82 1.55 9.45
CA ASP A 263 -10.15 2.18 10.73
C ASP A 263 -8.97 2.19 11.72
N ARG A 264 -7.97 1.33 11.49
CA ARG A 264 -6.75 1.21 12.30
C ARG A 264 -5.57 2.06 11.79
N ASP A 265 -5.70 2.75 10.69
CA ASP A 265 -4.63 3.60 10.20
C ASP A 265 -4.47 4.83 11.09
N LEU A 266 -3.39 4.89 11.87
CA LEU A 266 -3.11 6.00 12.78
C LEU A 266 -2.88 7.34 12.06
N ARG A 267 -2.66 7.33 10.75
CA ARG A 267 -2.54 8.54 9.94
C ARG A 267 -3.90 9.13 9.56
N ALA A 268 -4.97 8.33 9.69
CA ALA A 268 -6.32 8.78 9.37
C ALA A 268 -6.76 9.95 10.27
N PRO A 269 -7.42 10.98 9.73
CA PRO A 269 -7.84 12.13 10.51
C PRO A 269 -8.71 11.78 11.72
N PHE A 270 -9.55 10.76 11.62
CA PHE A 270 -10.40 10.30 12.71
C PHE A 270 -9.61 9.59 13.84
N ASN A 271 -8.37 9.16 13.59
CA ASN A 271 -7.47 8.59 14.59
C ASN A 271 -6.46 9.61 15.14
N LYS A 272 -6.60 10.90 14.76
CA LYS A 272 -5.63 11.94 15.15
C LYS A 272 -5.38 11.99 16.65
N ALA A 273 -6.43 11.96 17.47
CA ALA A 273 -6.27 12.03 18.94
C ALA A 273 -5.46 10.85 19.48
N ILE A 274 -5.74 9.64 19.01
CA ILE A 274 -5.04 8.42 19.40
C ILE A 274 -3.58 8.48 18.94
N LYS A 275 -3.34 8.87 17.69
CA LYS A 275 -2.00 9.03 17.14
C LYS A 275 -1.19 10.02 17.96
N ASP A 276 -1.73 11.20 18.22
CA ASP A 276 -1.03 12.28 18.91
C ASP A 276 -0.61 11.84 20.32
N GLU A 277 -1.43 11.05 20.98
CA GLU A 277 -1.13 10.55 22.31
C GLU A 277 -0.09 9.44 22.28
N ILE A 278 -0.22 8.44 21.41
CA ILE A 278 0.79 7.40 21.25
C ILE A 278 2.14 8.03 20.95
N LEU A 279 2.22 8.98 20.02
CA LEU A 279 3.47 9.68 19.69
C LEU A 279 4.02 10.41 20.93
N THR A 280 3.17 11.09 21.70
CA THR A 280 3.58 11.79 22.94
C THR A 280 4.10 10.83 24.00
N ILE A 281 3.45 9.68 24.22
CA ILE A 281 3.91 8.64 25.16
C ILE A 281 5.32 8.19 24.78
N PHE A 282 5.59 8.03 23.49
CA PHE A 282 6.92 7.64 23.00
C PHE A 282 7.93 8.80 22.92
N GLY A 283 7.55 10.02 23.31
CA GLY A 283 8.43 11.19 23.34
C GLY A 283 8.63 11.86 21.99
N LEU A 284 7.79 11.53 21.02
CA LEU A 284 7.75 12.17 19.72
C LEU A 284 6.82 13.39 19.74
N ASP A 285 7.03 14.31 18.80
CA ASP A 285 6.16 15.46 18.62
C ASP A 285 5.03 15.10 17.65
N PRO A 286 3.76 15.03 18.10
CA PRO A 286 2.65 14.65 17.24
C PRO A 286 2.29 15.70 16.18
N THR A 287 2.78 16.94 16.35
CA THR A 287 2.53 18.05 15.40
C THR A 287 3.62 18.18 14.36
N ALA A 288 4.76 17.54 14.59
CA ALA A 288 5.91 17.56 13.70
C ALA A 288 5.81 16.49 12.61
N SER A 289 6.45 16.75 11.47
CA SER A 289 6.59 15.76 10.41
C SER A 289 7.44 14.55 10.85
N TYR A 290 7.37 13.47 10.08
CA TYR A 290 8.25 12.31 10.24
C TYR A 290 9.73 12.74 10.25
N ALA A 291 10.12 13.54 9.26
CA ALA A 291 11.50 14.01 9.14
C ALA A 291 11.96 14.84 10.34
N ALA A 292 11.09 15.72 10.86
CA ALA A 292 11.41 16.50 12.04
C ALA A 292 11.60 15.63 13.29
N ASN A 293 10.80 14.59 13.45
CA ASN A 293 10.97 13.61 14.54
C ASN A 293 12.26 12.78 14.37
N CYS A 294 12.64 12.38 13.16
CA CYS A 294 13.94 11.74 12.91
C CYS A 294 15.10 12.65 13.34
N LYS A 295 15.08 13.91 12.92
CA LYS A 295 16.12 14.91 13.31
C LYS A 295 16.22 15.09 14.81
N LYS A 296 15.10 15.04 15.53
CA LYS A 296 15.07 15.12 17.01
C LYS A 296 15.74 13.92 17.67
N LEU A 297 15.65 12.75 17.06
CA LEU A 297 16.23 11.51 17.61
C LEU A 297 17.73 11.34 17.34
N TYR A 298 18.31 12.14 16.43
CA TYR A 298 19.75 12.21 16.07
C TYR A 298 20.40 10.90 15.59
N THR A 299 19.83 9.75 15.84
CA THR A 299 20.41 8.42 15.54
C THR A 299 19.78 7.75 14.33
N ILE A 300 18.74 8.34 13.77
CA ILE A 300 17.97 7.76 12.68
C ILE A 300 18.16 8.61 11.43
N PRO A 301 18.73 8.06 10.36
CA PRO A 301 18.92 8.80 9.13
C PRO A 301 17.58 9.15 8.49
N LEU A 302 17.53 10.26 7.78
CA LEU A 302 16.39 10.57 6.93
C LEU A 302 16.40 9.62 5.71
N PRO A 303 15.22 9.24 5.20
CA PRO A 303 15.16 8.46 3.97
C PRO A 303 15.85 9.13 2.78
N SER A 304 15.85 10.48 2.73
CA SER A 304 16.58 11.26 1.72
C SER A 304 18.10 11.09 1.80
N GLU A 305 18.65 10.82 2.97
CA GLU A 305 20.10 10.64 3.21
C GLU A 305 20.58 9.23 2.86
N LEU A 306 19.65 8.27 2.70
CA LEU A 306 20.01 6.91 2.32
C LEU A 306 20.48 6.86 0.86
N LYS A 307 21.59 6.19 0.63
CA LYS A 307 22.15 6.00 -0.73
C LYS A 307 21.22 5.15 -1.58
N ASP A 308 21.11 5.47 -2.84
CA ASP A 308 20.37 4.71 -3.85
C ASP A 308 21.12 3.47 -4.32
#